data_06f00b1a797d37078b8ac1df71f18be2
#
_entry.id   06f00b1a797d37078b8ac1df71f18be2
#
_cell.length_a   1.000
_cell.length_b   1.000
_cell.length_c   1.000
_cell.angle_alpha   90.00
_cell.angle_beta   90.00
_cell.angle_gamma   90.00
#
_symmetry.space_group_name_H-M   'P 1'
#
loop_
_entity.id
_entity.type
_entity.pdbx_description
1 polymer ?
#
loop_
_entity_poly.entity_id
_entity_poly.type
_entity_poly.pdbx_seq_one_letter_code
_entity_poly.pdbx_strand_id
1 'polypeptide(L)'
;GAHLEAIRAAGGLRVVTPSRDFLARPTCVTDNPAEVGTVDYILFCTKDYDMERGVAEIRPMIGQNTKILPLLNGADIAERMRTYLPDTVVWKGCVYISARKSAPGLITLEADRELFYFGSGLPEQTDDEVRLAELLTAAGIRAYNPTDIDWYIMKKFMMISVTATATAYFDKPI
;
A
#
# COMPACT_ATOMS: atom_id res chain seq x y z
N GLY A 1 -9.77 -13.18 11.53
CA GLY A 1 -10.81 -12.40 12.24
C GLY A 1 -11.97 -12.00 11.34
N ALA A 2 -13.02 -11.33 11.87
CA ALA A 2 -14.30 -11.10 11.21
C ALA A 2 -14.21 -10.47 9.80
N HIS A 3 -13.22 -9.60 9.55
CA HIS A 3 -13.02 -9.02 8.21
C HIS A 3 -12.58 -10.08 7.19
N LEU A 4 -11.63 -10.91 7.55
CA LEU A 4 -11.13 -12.01 6.71
C LEU A 4 -12.26 -13.03 6.42
N GLU A 5 -13.00 -13.41 7.45
CA GLU A 5 -14.12 -14.35 7.33
C GLU A 5 -15.21 -13.82 6.40
N ALA A 6 -15.54 -12.53 6.50
CA ALA A 6 -16.52 -11.90 5.62
C ALA A 6 -16.05 -11.87 4.14
N ILE A 7 -14.76 -11.60 3.88
CA ILE A 7 -14.19 -11.65 2.53
C ILE A 7 -14.26 -13.06 1.96
N ARG A 8 -13.89 -14.08 2.77
CA ARG A 8 -13.96 -15.50 2.36
C ARG A 8 -15.41 -15.93 2.06
N ALA A 9 -16.34 -15.57 2.94
CA ALA A 9 -17.76 -15.93 2.77
C ALA A 9 -18.40 -15.28 1.54
N ALA A 10 -18.03 -14.02 1.22
CA ALA A 10 -18.53 -13.29 0.06
C ALA A 10 -17.79 -13.65 -1.25
N GLY A 11 -16.70 -14.42 -1.18
CA GLY A 11 -15.82 -14.70 -2.32
C GLY A 11 -15.10 -13.46 -2.84
N GLY A 12 -14.87 -12.44 -1.99
CA GLY A 12 -14.15 -11.23 -2.33
C GLY A 12 -14.39 -10.07 -1.38
N LEU A 13 -13.63 -9.00 -1.60
CA LEU A 13 -13.73 -7.74 -0.86
C LEU A 13 -14.65 -6.78 -1.63
N ARG A 14 -15.76 -6.38 -1.03
CA ARG A 14 -16.63 -5.35 -1.62
C ARG A 14 -16.00 -3.97 -1.45
N VAL A 15 -15.95 -3.23 -2.54
CA VAL A 15 -15.43 -1.87 -2.58
C VAL A 15 -16.49 -0.95 -3.18
N VAL A 16 -16.85 0.08 -2.43
CA VAL A 16 -17.82 1.11 -2.82
C VAL A 16 -17.10 2.44 -2.93
N THR A 17 -17.24 3.09 -4.07
CA THR A 17 -16.77 4.45 -4.34
C THR A 17 -17.96 5.33 -4.75
N PRO A 18 -17.82 6.65 -4.88
CA PRO A 18 -18.90 7.48 -5.38
C PRO A 18 -19.46 7.06 -6.73
N SER A 19 -18.63 6.51 -7.62
CA SER A 19 -19.03 6.12 -8.98
C SER A 19 -19.15 4.61 -9.20
N ARG A 20 -18.65 3.76 -8.30
CA ARG A 20 -18.55 2.31 -8.52
C ARG A 20 -18.89 1.50 -7.26
N ASP A 21 -19.48 0.33 -7.48
CA ASP A 21 -19.67 -0.71 -6.46
C ASP A 21 -19.26 -2.04 -7.11
N PHE A 22 -18.22 -2.67 -6.57
CA PHE A 22 -17.68 -3.89 -7.15
C PHE A 22 -17.12 -4.84 -6.10
N LEU A 23 -16.96 -6.09 -6.46
CA LEU A 23 -16.35 -7.13 -5.66
C LEU A 23 -14.95 -7.46 -6.21
N ALA A 24 -13.92 -7.07 -5.48
CA ALA A 24 -12.55 -7.48 -5.76
C ALA A 24 -12.35 -8.94 -5.31
N ARG A 25 -11.92 -9.80 -6.24
CA ARG A 25 -11.76 -11.24 -6.00
C ARG A 25 -10.28 -11.62 -5.95
N PRO A 26 -9.62 -11.59 -4.78
CA PRO A 26 -8.26 -12.07 -4.66
C PRO A 26 -8.18 -13.58 -4.84
N THR A 27 -7.08 -14.07 -5.38
CA THR A 27 -6.83 -15.52 -5.55
C THR A 27 -6.69 -16.22 -4.20
N CYS A 28 -6.11 -15.55 -3.21
CA CYS A 28 -5.95 -16.06 -1.85
C CYS A 28 -6.32 -14.97 -0.83
N VAL A 29 -7.01 -15.39 0.24
CA VAL A 29 -7.36 -14.52 1.39
C VAL A 29 -6.98 -15.27 2.65
N THR A 30 -5.87 -14.89 3.27
CA THR A 30 -5.31 -15.60 4.41
C THR A 30 -4.73 -14.65 5.46
N ASP A 31 -4.63 -15.09 6.70
CA ASP A 31 -3.86 -14.51 7.80
C ASP A 31 -2.57 -15.29 8.07
N ASN A 32 -2.26 -16.26 7.21
CA ASN A 32 -1.01 -17.00 7.21
C ASN A 32 -0.23 -16.76 5.90
N PRO A 33 0.72 -15.83 5.85
CA PRO A 33 1.47 -15.51 4.64
C PRO A 33 2.21 -16.70 4.00
N ALA A 34 2.54 -17.73 4.77
CA ALA A 34 3.19 -18.93 4.24
C ALA A 34 2.32 -19.70 3.22
N GLU A 35 1.00 -19.53 3.27
CA GLU A 35 0.07 -20.14 2.30
C GLU A 35 0.13 -19.49 0.91
N VAL A 36 0.65 -18.26 0.82
CA VAL A 36 0.74 -17.51 -0.43
C VAL A 36 1.92 -17.98 -1.27
N GLY A 37 3.04 -18.37 -0.63
CA GLY A 37 4.31 -18.63 -1.29
C GLY A 37 5.02 -17.34 -1.74
N THR A 38 6.08 -17.49 -2.51
CA THR A 38 6.88 -16.35 -3.00
C THR A 38 6.14 -15.56 -4.06
N VAL A 39 6.28 -14.22 -4.01
CA VAL A 39 5.61 -13.28 -4.93
C VAL A 39 6.59 -12.29 -5.54
N ASP A 40 6.25 -11.71 -6.69
CA ASP A 40 7.06 -10.69 -7.35
C ASP A 40 6.99 -9.35 -6.61
N TYR A 41 5.80 -8.97 -6.12
CA TYR A 41 5.57 -7.68 -5.47
C TYR A 41 4.80 -7.84 -4.17
N ILE A 42 5.21 -7.10 -3.13
CA ILE A 42 4.48 -6.98 -1.86
C ILE A 42 4.11 -5.51 -1.66
N LEU A 43 2.82 -5.19 -1.71
CA LEU A 43 2.31 -3.88 -1.30
C LEU A 43 2.11 -3.91 0.23
N PHE A 44 3.02 -3.28 0.96
CA PHE A 44 3.02 -3.31 2.41
C PHE A 44 2.19 -2.14 2.97
N CYS A 45 1.01 -2.45 3.53
CA CYS A 45 -0.01 -1.48 3.90
C CYS A 45 -0.42 -1.54 5.38
N THR A 46 0.48 -1.91 6.28
CA THR A 46 0.23 -1.93 7.72
C THR A 46 0.26 -0.51 8.31
N LYS A 47 0.08 -0.40 9.62
CA LYS A 47 0.40 0.83 10.35
C LYS A 47 1.89 0.85 10.70
N ASP A 48 2.45 2.05 10.85
CA ASP A 48 3.89 2.22 11.12
C ASP A 48 4.34 1.48 12.39
N TYR A 49 3.55 1.54 13.47
CA TYR A 49 3.82 0.84 14.72
C TYR A 49 3.74 -0.70 14.64
N ASP A 50 3.20 -1.25 13.55
CA ASP A 50 3.14 -2.67 13.26
C ASP A 50 4.22 -3.11 12.23
N MET A 51 5.13 -2.22 11.81
CA MET A 51 6.09 -2.49 10.74
C MET A 51 6.97 -3.70 11.04
N GLU A 52 7.60 -3.74 12.21
CA GLU A 52 8.49 -4.85 12.59
C GLU A 52 7.76 -6.21 12.56
N ARG A 53 6.58 -6.27 13.16
CA ARG A 53 5.76 -7.47 13.14
C ARG A 53 5.34 -7.85 11.72
N GLY A 54 4.83 -6.88 10.96
CA GLY A 54 4.39 -7.11 9.58
C GLY A 54 5.53 -7.58 8.67
N VAL A 55 6.74 -7.05 8.84
CA VAL A 55 7.93 -7.51 8.12
C VAL A 55 8.27 -8.97 8.48
N ALA A 56 8.17 -9.33 9.76
CA ALA A 56 8.39 -10.73 10.19
C ALA A 56 7.35 -11.68 9.57
N GLU A 57 6.09 -11.25 9.49
CA GLU A 57 4.99 -12.03 8.93
C GLU A 57 5.13 -12.26 7.41
N ILE A 58 5.60 -11.29 6.64
CA ILE A 58 5.74 -11.42 5.17
C ILE A 58 7.00 -12.18 4.72
N ARG A 59 7.95 -12.48 5.61
CA ARG A 59 9.21 -13.19 5.23
C ARG A 59 8.99 -14.45 4.39
N PRO A 60 7.99 -15.31 4.64
CA PRO A 60 7.75 -16.49 3.81
C PRO A 60 7.36 -16.19 2.36
N MET A 61 6.93 -14.94 2.07
CA MET A 61 6.54 -14.50 0.73
C MET A 61 7.71 -13.91 -0.06
N ILE A 62 8.85 -13.66 0.59
CA ILE A 62 10.01 -13.00 -0.02
C ILE A 62 10.88 -14.04 -0.72
N GLY A 63 11.01 -13.89 -2.02
CA GLY A 63 11.97 -14.64 -2.86
C GLY A 63 13.08 -13.73 -3.38
N GLN A 64 13.99 -14.28 -4.16
CA GLN A 64 15.18 -13.58 -4.68
C GLN A 64 14.83 -12.33 -5.50
N ASN A 65 13.70 -12.35 -6.20
CA ASN A 65 13.27 -11.26 -7.08
C ASN A 65 12.13 -10.41 -6.50
N THR A 66 11.69 -10.67 -5.28
CA THR A 66 10.58 -9.94 -4.66
C THR A 66 10.95 -8.48 -4.42
N LYS A 67 10.06 -7.56 -4.80
CA LYS A 67 10.13 -6.12 -4.51
C LYS A 67 9.07 -5.78 -3.47
N ILE A 68 9.48 -5.06 -2.44
CA ILE A 68 8.55 -4.60 -1.39
C ILE A 68 8.31 -3.11 -1.57
N LEU A 69 7.04 -2.73 -1.62
CA LEU A 69 6.60 -1.35 -1.75
C LEU A 69 5.78 -0.95 -0.53
N PRO A 70 6.39 -0.29 0.46
CA PRO A 70 5.67 0.23 1.60
C PRO A 70 4.83 1.44 1.20
N LEU A 71 3.57 1.47 1.66
CA LEU A 71 2.62 2.54 1.38
C LEU A 71 2.15 3.25 2.66
N LEU A 72 2.93 3.13 3.72
CA LEU A 72 2.69 3.79 4.99
C LEU A 72 2.92 5.30 4.88
N ASN A 73 2.30 6.06 5.79
CA ASN A 73 2.58 7.48 5.93
C ASN A 73 3.91 7.68 6.67
N GLY A 74 4.76 8.54 6.14
CA GLY A 74 6.09 8.86 6.68
C GLY A 74 7.04 9.23 5.54
N ALA A 75 8.16 9.85 5.87
CA ALA A 75 9.18 10.22 4.90
C ALA A 75 10.33 9.20 4.80
N ASP A 76 10.54 8.41 5.84
CA ASP A 76 11.67 7.50 6.05
C ASP A 76 11.28 6.00 6.06
N ILE A 77 10.07 5.69 5.63
CA ILE A 77 9.49 4.34 5.74
C ILE A 77 10.33 3.28 5.02
N ALA A 78 10.77 3.56 3.80
CA ALA A 78 11.56 2.62 3.03
C ALA A 78 12.95 2.39 3.66
N GLU A 79 13.58 3.45 4.16
CA GLU A 79 14.87 3.38 4.84
C GLU A 79 14.78 2.53 6.12
N ARG A 80 13.76 2.75 6.92
CA ARG A 80 13.50 1.96 8.14
C ARG A 80 13.19 0.50 7.80
N MET A 81 12.40 0.24 6.77
CA MET A 81 12.10 -1.12 6.35
C MET A 81 13.35 -1.88 5.89
N ARG A 82 14.28 -1.22 5.20
CA ARG A 82 15.57 -1.80 4.80
C ARG A 82 16.42 -2.25 5.99
N THR A 83 16.27 -1.64 7.17
CA THR A 83 16.99 -2.11 8.38
C THR A 83 16.52 -3.50 8.84
N TYR A 84 15.28 -3.86 8.57
CA TYR A 84 14.73 -5.18 8.87
C TYR A 84 14.96 -6.19 7.73
N LEU A 85 15.19 -5.71 6.50
CA LEU A 85 15.27 -6.50 5.27
C LEU A 85 16.49 -6.05 4.42
N PRO A 86 17.74 -6.21 4.93
CA PRO A 86 18.93 -5.67 4.28
C PRO A 86 19.20 -6.29 2.90
N ASP A 87 18.77 -7.55 2.68
CA ASP A 87 19.02 -8.30 1.44
C ASP A 87 17.85 -8.27 0.46
N THR A 88 16.82 -7.45 0.74
CA THR A 88 15.60 -7.38 -0.08
C THR A 88 15.46 -6.01 -0.73
N VAL A 89 15.00 -6.00 -1.98
CA VAL A 89 14.72 -4.75 -2.69
C VAL A 89 13.47 -4.09 -2.11
N VAL A 90 13.67 -2.96 -1.43
CA VAL A 90 12.59 -2.13 -0.89
C VAL A 90 12.52 -0.84 -1.70
N TRP A 91 11.43 -0.66 -2.43
CA TRP A 91 11.13 0.56 -3.16
C TRP A 91 10.54 1.63 -2.25
N LYS A 92 10.33 2.81 -2.79
CA LYS A 92 9.68 3.95 -2.14
C LYS A 92 8.29 4.15 -2.71
N GLY A 93 7.32 4.56 -1.89
CA GLY A 93 6.00 4.84 -2.40
C GLY A 93 5.12 5.65 -1.46
N CYS A 94 4.12 6.27 -2.05
CA CYS A 94 3.05 6.92 -1.30
C CYS A 94 1.74 6.86 -2.08
N VAL A 95 0.62 6.81 -1.35
CA VAL A 95 -0.72 6.76 -1.92
C VAL A 95 -1.59 7.87 -1.33
N TYR A 96 -2.30 8.59 -2.19
CA TYR A 96 -3.36 9.52 -1.80
C TYR A 96 -4.68 8.78 -1.96
N ILE A 97 -5.26 8.38 -0.85
CA ILE A 97 -6.52 7.64 -0.79
C ILE A 97 -7.25 8.01 0.50
N SER A 98 -8.56 8.21 0.40
CA SER A 98 -9.46 8.32 1.55
C SER A 98 -10.38 7.11 1.53
N ALA A 99 -10.03 6.12 2.34
CA ALA A 99 -10.74 4.86 2.42
C ALA A 99 -10.94 4.43 3.88
N ARG A 100 -12.08 3.80 4.14
CA ARG A 100 -12.41 3.26 5.46
C ARG A 100 -13.01 1.86 5.36
N LYS A 101 -12.77 1.05 6.37
CA LYS A 101 -13.47 -0.20 6.58
C LYS A 101 -14.85 0.11 7.21
N SER A 102 -15.89 0.15 6.39
CA SER A 102 -17.25 0.49 6.83
C SER A 102 -17.95 -0.69 7.54
N ALA A 103 -17.60 -1.92 7.16
CA ALA A 103 -18.05 -3.16 7.78
C ALA A 103 -17.02 -4.28 7.50
N PRO A 104 -17.10 -5.43 8.17
CA PRO A 104 -16.37 -6.62 7.75
C PRO A 104 -16.65 -6.93 6.27
N GLY A 105 -15.58 -7.12 5.46
CA GLY A 105 -15.69 -7.39 4.03
C GLY A 105 -16.07 -6.19 3.14
N LEU A 106 -16.21 -4.98 3.71
CA LEU A 106 -16.61 -3.76 2.99
C LEU A 106 -15.63 -2.61 3.21
N ILE A 107 -15.11 -2.08 2.11
CA ILE A 107 -14.33 -0.85 2.07
C ILE A 107 -15.14 0.22 1.35
N THR A 108 -15.18 1.43 1.91
CA THR A 108 -15.78 2.60 1.27
C THR A 108 -14.71 3.65 1.02
N LEU A 109 -14.64 4.15 -0.21
CA LEU A 109 -13.82 5.29 -0.60
C LEU A 109 -14.69 6.54 -0.63
N GLU A 110 -14.14 7.66 -0.18
CA GLU A 110 -14.86 8.95 -0.13
C GLU A 110 -14.75 9.76 -1.43
N ALA A 111 -13.80 9.39 -2.28
CA ALA A 111 -13.59 10.02 -3.59
C ALA A 111 -13.03 9.01 -4.60
N ASP A 112 -13.23 9.25 -5.90
CA ASP A 112 -12.66 8.49 -7.01
C ASP A 112 -11.29 9.09 -7.44
N ARG A 113 -10.45 9.44 -6.49
CA ARG A 113 -9.17 10.15 -6.74
C ARG A 113 -8.00 9.48 -6.02
N GLU A 114 -7.82 8.20 -6.28
CA GLU A 114 -6.64 7.50 -5.81
C GLU A 114 -5.44 7.87 -6.70
N LEU A 115 -4.35 8.30 -6.07
CA LEU A 115 -3.07 8.55 -6.74
C LEU A 115 -2.00 7.71 -6.07
N PHE A 116 -1.31 6.93 -6.86
CA PHE A 116 -0.31 6.00 -6.41
C PHE A 116 1.05 6.39 -7.02
N TYR A 117 1.99 6.78 -6.20
CA TYR A 117 3.35 7.11 -6.62
C TYR A 117 4.32 6.10 -6.03
N PHE A 118 5.24 5.60 -6.86
CA PHE A 118 6.26 4.66 -6.42
C PHE A 118 7.51 4.72 -7.29
N GLY A 119 8.62 4.19 -6.80
CA GLY A 119 9.87 4.09 -7.55
C GLY A 119 10.98 3.45 -6.72
N SER A 120 12.01 2.98 -7.40
CA SER A 120 13.23 2.45 -6.77
C SER A 120 14.07 3.57 -6.13
N GLY A 121 13.93 4.79 -6.61
CA GLY A 121 14.81 5.92 -6.31
C GLY A 121 16.08 5.93 -7.18
N LEU A 122 16.15 5.09 -8.20
CA LEU A 122 17.22 5.12 -9.22
C LEU A 122 16.94 6.18 -10.28
N PRO A 123 18.00 6.70 -10.95
CA PRO A 123 17.84 7.71 -12.00
C PRO A 123 17.03 7.24 -13.21
N GLU A 124 17.08 5.94 -13.50
CA GLU A 124 16.36 5.32 -14.59
C GLU A 124 15.34 4.31 -14.05
N GLN A 125 14.19 4.22 -14.71
CA GLN A 125 13.18 3.24 -14.40
C GLN A 125 13.66 1.83 -14.75
N THR A 126 13.39 0.88 -13.88
CA THR A 126 13.67 -0.53 -14.11
C THR A 126 12.49 -1.23 -14.80
N ASP A 127 12.74 -2.35 -15.49
CA ASP A 127 11.69 -3.16 -16.13
C ASP A 127 10.64 -3.61 -15.11
N ASP A 128 11.04 -3.92 -13.88
CA ASP A 128 10.13 -4.30 -12.79
C ASP A 128 9.20 -3.15 -12.37
N GLU A 129 9.69 -1.91 -12.39
CA GLU A 129 8.85 -0.73 -12.11
C GLU A 129 7.83 -0.49 -13.21
N VAL A 130 8.26 -0.60 -14.47
CA VAL A 130 7.37 -0.50 -15.64
C VAL A 130 6.28 -1.57 -15.55
N ARG A 131 6.67 -2.82 -15.28
CA ARG A 131 5.74 -3.94 -15.14
C ARG A 131 4.71 -3.70 -14.02
N LEU A 132 5.14 -3.21 -12.85
CA LEU A 132 4.19 -2.90 -11.77
C LEU A 132 3.24 -1.77 -12.15
N ALA A 133 3.73 -0.72 -12.83
CA ALA A 133 2.89 0.38 -13.31
C ALA A 133 1.81 -0.11 -14.28
N GLU A 134 2.16 -1.02 -15.21
CA GLU A 134 1.22 -1.64 -16.14
C GLU A 134 0.16 -2.47 -15.40
N LEU A 135 0.56 -3.30 -14.44
CA LEU A 135 -0.35 -4.12 -13.63
C LEU A 135 -1.35 -3.26 -12.84
N LEU A 136 -0.87 -2.19 -12.20
CA LEU A 136 -1.73 -1.25 -11.45
C LEU A 136 -2.68 -0.51 -12.38
N THR A 137 -2.20 -0.07 -13.54
CA THR A 137 -3.03 0.60 -14.56
C THR A 137 -4.10 -0.33 -15.12
N ALA A 138 -3.75 -1.58 -15.41
CA ALA A 138 -4.71 -2.60 -15.86
C ALA A 138 -5.78 -2.89 -14.79
N ALA A 139 -5.43 -2.77 -13.50
CA ALA A 139 -6.36 -2.85 -12.39
C ALA A 139 -7.22 -1.59 -12.19
N GLY A 140 -7.05 -0.56 -13.02
CA GLY A 140 -7.77 0.71 -12.94
C GLY A 140 -7.23 1.68 -11.87
N ILE A 141 -6.02 1.44 -11.38
CA ILE A 141 -5.35 2.31 -10.41
C ILE A 141 -4.48 3.33 -11.16
N ARG A 142 -4.60 4.62 -10.82
CA ARG A 142 -3.75 5.67 -11.37
C ARG A 142 -2.39 5.65 -10.71
N ALA A 143 -1.48 4.86 -11.28
CA ALA A 143 -0.12 4.68 -10.80
C ALA A 143 0.87 5.53 -11.61
N TYR A 144 1.78 6.17 -10.90
CA TYR A 144 2.85 6.99 -11.46
C TYR A 144 4.19 6.52 -10.92
N ASN A 145 5.14 6.38 -11.81
CA ASN A 145 6.52 5.99 -11.48
C ASN A 145 7.49 7.12 -11.86
N PRO A 146 7.58 8.19 -11.06
CA PRO A 146 8.49 9.30 -11.31
C PRO A 146 9.92 8.94 -10.92
N THR A 147 10.90 9.50 -11.61
CA THR A 147 12.33 9.36 -11.27
C THR A 147 12.70 10.04 -9.95
N ASP A 148 11.96 11.09 -9.58
CA ASP A 148 12.11 11.80 -8.28
C ASP A 148 10.98 11.43 -7.31
N ILE A 149 10.92 10.17 -6.91
CA ILE A 149 9.91 9.68 -5.96
C ILE A 149 10.02 10.35 -4.58
N ASP A 150 11.22 10.74 -4.17
CA ASP A 150 11.46 11.37 -2.87
C ASP A 150 10.74 12.71 -2.75
N TRP A 151 10.65 13.47 -3.84
CA TRP A 151 9.90 14.72 -3.87
C TRP A 151 8.40 14.50 -3.60
N TYR A 152 7.80 13.46 -4.20
CA TYR A 152 6.38 13.12 -4.01
C TYR A 152 6.08 12.65 -2.58
N ILE A 153 6.99 11.86 -2.01
CA ILE A 153 6.89 11.41 -0.61
C ILE A 153 6.99 12.61 0.33
N MET A 154 7.98 13.48 0.13
CA MET A 154 8.18 14.66 0.97
C MET A 154 6.99 15.62 0.87
N LYS A 155 6.48 15.87 -0.33
CA LYS A 155 5.28 16.69 -0.55
C LYS A 155 4.08 16.15 0.22
N LYS A 156 3.85 14.83 0.15
CA LYS A 156 2.78 14.19 0.91
C LYS A 156 3.01 14.29 2.42
N PHE A 157 4.23 14.03 2.87
CA PHE A 157 4.59 14.09 4.28
C PHE A 157 4.35 15.48 4.87
N MET A 158 4.74 16.55 4.18
CA MET A 158 4.47 17.94 4.58
C MET A 158 2.95 18.19 4.70
N MET A 159 2.17 17.79 3.72
CA MET A 159 0.73 17.95 3.74
C MET A 159 0.09 17.22 4.95
N ILE A 160 0.46 15.96 5.17
CA ILE A 160 -0.10 15.16 6.27
C ILE A 160 0.32 15.70 7.63
N SER A 161 1.56 16.14 7.79
CA SER A 161 2.07 16.67 9.07
C SER A 161 1.32 17.95 9.46
N VAL A 162 1.07 18.85 8.51
CA VAL A 162 0.30 20.07 8.75
C VAL A 162 -1.15 19.73 9.10
N THR A 163 -1.80 18.89 8.32
CA THR A 163 -3.20 18.52 8.56
C THR A 163 -3.37 17.77 9.87
N ALA A 164 -2.50 16.82 10.20
CA ALA A 164 -2.54 16.10 11.48
C ALA A 164 -2.35 17.04 12.69
N THR A 165 -1.43 17.99 12.59
CA THR A 165 -1.22 18.99 13.64
C THR A 165 -2.43 19.90 13.80
N ALA A 166 -3.01 20.37 12.69
CA ALA A 166 -4.19 21.22 12.72
C ALA A 166 -5.42 20.51 13.30
N THR A 167 -5.68 19.26 12.90
CA THR A 167 -6.79 18.47 13.45
C THR A 167 -6.62 18.21 14.94
N ALA A 168 -5.40 17.91 15.39
CA ALA A 168 -5.13 17.72 16.80
C ALA A 168 -5.28 19.01 17.61
N TYR A 169 -4.83 20.15 17.06
CA TYR A 169 -4.90 21.44 17.73
C TYR A 169 -6.35 21.98 17.85
N PHE A 170 -7.14 21.86 16.77
CA PHE A 170 -8.50 22.36 16.75
C PHE A 170 -9.55 21.34 17.22
N ASP A 171 -9.14 20.11 17.51
CA ASP A 171 -10.04 18.97 17.85
C ASP A 171 -11.18 18.82 16.84
N LYS A 172 -10.84 18.88 15.56
CA LYS A 172 -11.79 18.75 14.43
C LYS A 172 -11.22 17.85 13.33
N PRO A 173 -12.05 17.02 12.70
CA PRO A 173 -11.62 16.29 11.51
C PRO A 173 -11.35 17.27 10.35
N ILE A 174 -10.57 16.79 9.37
CA ILE A 174 -10.32 17.48 8.09
C ILE A 174 -11.60 17.46 7.26
#